data_bbdb0d5e5373747d3e508c3766aefe96
#
_entry.id   bbdb0d5e5373747d3e508c3766aefe96
#
_cell.length_a   1.000
_cell.length_b   1.000
_cell.length_c   1.000
_cell.angle_alpha   90.00
_cell.angle_beta   90.00
_cell.angle_gamma   90.00
#
_symmetry.space_group_name_H-M   'P 1'
#
loop_
_entity.id
_entity.type
_entity.pdbx_description
1 polymer ?
#
loop_
_entity_poly.entity_id
_entity_poly.type
_entity_poly.pdbx_seq_one_letter_code
_entity_poly.pdbx_strand_id
1 'polypeptide(L)'
;MSERRLDGIGWLLLILGVSMLANALWMLAGPMHWYTELPAAVPDTGPFNPHFVRDIGCAFLTTGVALVWAFFSPRFRLPLITISAVFLAAHAILHAYDTLRGALGHDHWMLDLPGVYLPGLLLPFIAFRLAREDRARNS
;
A
#
# COMPACT_ATOMS: atom_id res chain seq x y z
N MET A 1 17.00 -20.91 18.54
CA MET A 1 15.69 -20.42 18.06
C MET A 1 15.52 -19.02 18.62
N SER A 2 15.78 -17.99 17.81
CA SER A 2 15.58 -16.61 18.24
C SER A 2 14.08 -16.39 18.49
N GLU A 3 13.73 -16.01 19.71
CA GLU A 3 12.37 -15.56 20.02
C GLU A 3 11.95 -14.53 18.99
N ARG A 4 10.92 -14.85 18.21
CA ARG A 4 10.25 -13.88 17.33
C ARG A 4 9.69 -12.78 18.24
N ARG A 5 10.46 -11.73 18.48
CA ARG A 5 9.87 -10.52 19.06
C ARG A 5 8.83 -10.03 18.07
N LEU A 6 7.57 -10.22 18.43
CA LEU A 6 6.44 -9.58 17.77
C LEU A 6 6.59 -8.08 18.02
N ASP A 7 7.32 -7.43 17.13
CA ASP A 7 7.57 -5.99 17.21
C ASP A 7 6.42 -5.21 16.58
N GLY A 8 6.24 -3.95 16.98
CA GLY A 8 5.18 -3.09 16.47
C GLY A 8 5.21 -2.93 14.94
N ILE A 9 6.41 -2.96 14.34
CA ILE A 9 6.58 -2.90 12.87
C ILE A 9 5.99 -4.16 12.23
N GLY A 10 6.26 -5.34 12.79
CA GLY A 10 5.69 -6.59 12.28
C GLY A 10 4.16 -6.57 12.25
N TRP A 11 3.53 -6.20 13.37
CA TRP A 11 2.07 -6.12 13.42
C TRP A 11 1.50 -5.09 12.44
N LEU A 12 2.14 -3.95 12.29
CA LEU A 12 1.75 -2.95 11.31
C LEU A 12 1.81 -3.50 9.88
N LEU A 13 2.89 -4.23 9.53
CA LEU A 13 3.02 -4.87 8.21
C LEU A 13 1.92 -5.91 7.98
N LEU A 14 1.58 -6.69 9.00
CA LEU A 14 0.49 -7.66 8.90
C LEU A 14 -0.86 -6.98 8.65
N ILE A 15 -1.19 -5.94 9.42
CA ILE A 15 -2.44 -5.19 9.27
C ILE A 15 -2.53 -4.58 7.87
N LEU A 16 -1.48 -3.87 7.42
CA LEU A 16 -1.43 -3.28 6.09
C LEU A 16 -1.51 -4.35 4.99
N GLY A 17 -0.76 -5.45 5.15
CA GLY A 17 -0.75 -6.54 4.18
C GLY A 17 -2.12 -7.20 4.04
N VAL A 18 -2.80 -7.51 5.15
CA VAL A 18 -4.15 -8.09 5.14
C VAL A 18 -5.17 -7.12 4.54
N SER A 19 -5.08 -5.82 4.88
CA SER A 19 -5.96 -4.80 4.29
C SER A 19 -5.80 -4.71 2.78
N MET A 20 -4.55 -4.76 2.28
CA MET A 20 -4.28 -4.75 0.84
C MET A 20 -4.73 -6.02 0.13
N LEU A 21 -4.59 -7.19 0.77
CA LEU A 21 -5.13 -8.44 0.25
C LEU A 21 -6.66 -8.39 0.14
N ALA A 22 -7.33 -7.89 1.17
CA ALA A 22 -8.79 -7.74 1.15
C ALA A 22 -9.25 -6.81 0.03
N ASN A 23 -8.59 -5.65 -0.12
CA ASN A 23 -8.86 -4.71 -1.21
C ASN A 23 -8.61 -5.35 -2.59
N ALA A 24 -7.49 -6.03 -2.75
CA ALA A 24 -7.13 -6.72 -4.00
C ALA A 24 -8.17 -7.79 -4.38
N LEU A 25 -8.57 -8.62 -3.44
CA LEU A 25 -9.59 -9.65 -3.67
C LEU A 25 -10.93 -9.03 -4.07
N TRP A 26 -11.32 -7.91 -3.46
CA TRP A 26 -12.52 -7.18 -3.84
C TRP A 26 -12.43 -6.64 -5.27
N MET A 27 -11.31 -6.00 -5.64
CA MET A 27 -11.06 -5.51 -7.01
C MET A 27 -11.11 -6.63 -8.05
N LEU A 28 -10.54 -7.78 -7.74
CA LEU A 28 -10.48 -8.93 -8.66
C LEU A 28 -11.83 -9.63 -8.82
N ALA A 29 -12.55 -9.85 -7.73
CA ALA A 29 -13.78 -10.62 -7.71
C ALA A 29 -15.01 -9.78 -8.13
N GLY A 30 -15.07 -8.51 -7.70
CA GLY A 30 -16.21 -7.61 -7.94
C GLY A 30 -15.77 -6.21 -8.38
N PRO A 31 -15.11 -6.04 -9.54
CA PRO A 31 -14.50 -4.77 -9.92
C PRO A 31 -15.51 -3.62 -10.02
N MET A 32 -16.74 -3.87 -10.50
CA MET A 32 -17.78 -2.83 -10.55
C MET A 32 -18.23 -2.45 -9.15
N HIS A 33 -18.49 -3.44 -8.28
CA HIS A 33 -18.90 -3.20 -6.90
C HIS A 33 -17.80 -2.42 -6.13
N TRP A 34 -16.53 -2.80 -6.31
CA TRP A 34 -15.41 -2.06 -5.73
C TRP A 34 -15.37 -0.62 -6.23
N TYR A 35 -15.54 -0.40 -7.54
CA TYR A 35 -15.50 0.91 -8.16
C TYR A 35 -16.60 1.84 -7.62
N THR A 36 -17.80 1.33 -7.36
CA THR A 36 -18.95 2.13 -6.91
C THR A 36 -19.04 2.26 -5.38
N GLU A 37 -18.59 1.26 -4.63
CA GLU A 37 -18.86 1.18 -3.19
C GLU A 37 -17.64 1.47 -2.30
N LEU A 38 -16.42 1.54 -2.86
CA LEU A 38 -15.26 1.95 -2.06
C LEU A 38 -15.45 3.41 -1.61
N PRO A 39 -15.36 3.69 -0.28
CA PRO A 39 -15.60 5.04 0.24
C PRO A 39 -14.40 5.99 -0.01
N ALA A 40 -13.94 6.07 -1.25
CA ALA A 40 -12.84 6.89 -1.74
C ALA A 40 -13.21 7.60 -3.05
N ALA A 41 -14.50 7.70 -3.37
CA ALA A 41 -15.01 8.35 -4.59
C ALA A 41 -14.28 7.92 -5.88
N VAL A 42 -14.02 6.61 -6.02
CA VAL A 42 -13.27 6.06 -7.16
C VAL A 42 -13.82 6.49 -8.52
N PRO A 43 -15.16 6.67 -8.74
CA PRO A 43 -15.70 7.18 -10.00
C PRO A 43 -15.12 8.52 -10.45
N ASP A 44 -14.63 9.35 -9.53
CA ASP A 44 -14.02 10.64 -9.85
C ASP A 44 -12.65 10.48 -10.54
N THR A 45 -12.00 9.33 -10.38
CA THR A 45 -10.70 9.05 -11.01
C THR A 45 -10.79 8.76 -12.50
N GLY A 46 -11.99 8.54 -13.04
CA GLY A 46 -12.23 8.31 -14.46
C GLY A 46 -13.25 7.20 -14.73
N PRO A 47 -13.61 6.94 -16.00
CA PRO A 47 -14.64 5.98 -16.35
C PRO A 47 -14.24 4.54 -15.98
N PHE A 48 -15.23 3.75 -15.59
CA PHE A 48 -15.04 2.35 -15.23
C PHE A 48 -14.39 1.52 -16.34
N ASN A 49 -13.30 0.85 -16.00
CA ASN A 49 -12.68 -0.14 -16.85
C ASN A 49 -12.34 -1.38 -15.99
N PRO A 50 -13.07 -2.51 -16.17
CA PRO A 50 -12.90 -3.69 -15.33
C PRO A 50 -11.52 -4.34 -15.48
N HIS A 51 -10.86 -4.18 -16.63
CA HIS A 51 -9.50 -4.69 -16.84
C HIS A 51 -8.51 -3.90 -15.99
N PHE A 52 -8.50 -2.57 -16.08
CA PHE A 52 -7.64 -1.73 -15.26
C PHE A 52 -7.87 -1.91 -13.77
N VAL A 53 -9.12 -2.03 -13.31
CA VAL A 53 -9.39 -2.29 -11.90
C VAL A 53 -8.74 -3.59 -11.45
N ARG A 54 -8.83 -4.65 -12.25
CA ARG A 54 -8.19 -5.93 -11.94
C ARG A 54 -6.67 -5.85 -11.99
N ASP A 55 -6.09 -5.13 -12.95
CA ASP A 55 -4.63 -4.94 -13.04
C ASP A 55 -4.07 -4.25 -11.79
N ILE A 56 -4.73 -3.19 -11.34
CA ILE A 56 -4.35 -2.54 -10.07
C ILE A 56 -4.61 -3.48 -8.89
N GLY A 57 -5.68 -4.28 -8.93
CA GLY A 57 -5.92 -5.35 -7.96
C GLY A 57 -4.75 -6.34 -7.87
N CYS A 58 -4.14 -6.73 -8.99
CA CYS A 58 -2.94 -7.57 -9.00
C CYS A 58 -1.73 -6.89 -8.35
N ALA A 59 -1.57 -5.57 -8.52
CA ALA A 59 -0.50 -4.82 -7.86
C ALA A 59 -0.71 -4.76 -6.33
N PHE A 60 -1.95 -4.53 -5.87
CA PHE A 60 -2.29 -4.59 -4.44
C PHE A 60 -2.14 -6.00 -3.88
N LEU A 61 -2.50 -7.06 -4.64
CA LEU A 61 -2.29 -8.45 -4.26
C LEU A 61 -0.81 -8.73 -4.01
N THR A 62 0.05 -8.35 -4.95
CA THR A 62 1.50 -8.53 -4.85
C THR A 62 2.06 -7.80 -3.61
N THR A 63 1.64 -6.56 -3.40
CA THR A 63 2.04 -5.74 -2.25
C THR A 63 1.57 -6.37 -0.93
N GLY A 64 0.32 -6.81 -0.86
CA GLY A 64 -0.24 -7.46 0.31
C GLY A 64 0.49 -8.74 0.68
N VAL A 65 0.78 -9.60 -0.31
CA VAL A 65 1.60 -10.81 -0.12
C VAL A 65 2.98 -10.46 0.40
N ALA A 66 3.65 -9.46 -0.18
CA ALA A 66 4.98 -9.02 0.25
C ALA A 66 4.99 -8.56 1.72
N LEU A 67 4.02 -7.77 2.14
CA LEU A 67 3.93 -7.26 3.51
C LEU A 67 3.60 -8.37 4.53
N VAL A 68 2.70 -9.29 4.19
CA VAL A 68 2.42 -10.47 5.03
C VAL A 68 3.67 -11.37 5.13
N TRP A 69 4.37 -11.57 4.03
CA TRP A 69 5.65 -12.30 4.06
C TRP A 69 6.69 -11.60 4.93
N ALA A 70 6.81 -10.28 4.85
CA ALA A 70 7.71 -9.48 5.69
C ALA A 70 7.41 -9.62 7.21
N PHE A 71 6.13 -9.82 7.58
CA PHE A 71 5.76 -10.17 8.96
C PHE A 71 6.34 -11.51 9.40
N PHE A 72 6.15 -12.56 8.60
CA PHE A 72 6.60 -13.92 8.95
C PHE A 72 8.12 -14.13 8.80
N SER A 73 8.81 -13.28 8.01
CA SER A 73 10.21 -13.45 7.68
C SER A 73 11.01 -12.15 7.87
N PRO A 74 11.38 -11.81 9.12
CA PRO A 74 12.08 -10.55 9.45
C PRO A 74 13.34 -10.29 8.62
N ARG A 75 14.06 -11.34 8.21
CA ARG A 75 15.25 -11.24 7.36
C ARG A 75 14.99 -10.63 5.98
N PHE A 76 13.76 -10.73 5.48
CA PHE A 76 13.36 -10.18 4.18
C PHE A 76 12.56 -8.87 4.29
N ARG A 77 12.37 -8.32 5.50
CA ARG A 77 11.58 -7.10 5.70
C ARG A 77 12.04 -5.94 4.85
N LEU A 78 13.32 -5.63 4.88
CA LEU A 78 13.84 -4.47 4.16
C LEU A 78 13.57 -4.54 2.66
N PRO A 79 13.95 -5.60 1.91
CA PRO A 79 13.67 -5.67 0.48
C PRO A 79 12.16 -5.73 0.16
N LEU A 80 11.35 -6.45 0.93
CA LEU A 80 9.91 -6.57 0.69
C LEU A 80 9.18 -5.25 0.94
N ILE A 81 9.53 -4.54 2.02
CA ILE A 81 8.96 -3.21 2.31
C ILE A 81 9.43 -2.19 1.26
N THR A 82 10.68 -2.25 0.83
CA THR A 82 11.21 -1.32 -0.18
C THR A 82 10.46 -1.44 -1.51
N ILE A 83 10.25 -2.66 -2.01
CA ILE A 83 9.48 -2.89 -3.23
C ILE A 83 8.02 -2.41 -3.07
N SER A 84 7.39 -2.74 -1.95
CA SER A 84 6.03 -2.28 -1.64
C SER A 84 5.94 -0.75 -1.55
N ALA A 85 6.95 -0.12 -0.95
CA ALA A 85 7.04 1.33 -0.80
C ALA A 85 7.16 2.04 -2.16
N VAL A 86 7.86 1.46 -3.14
CA VAL A 86 7.96 2.03 -4.49
C VAL A 86 6.58 2.16 -5.13
N PHE A 87 5.79 1.08 -5.11
CA PHE A 87 4.43 1.11 -5.68
C PHE A 87 3.53 2.11 -4.94
N LEU A 88 3.48 2.03 -3.61
CA LEU A 88 2.55 2.84 -2.82
C LEU A 88 2.93 4.33 -2.79
N ALA A 89 4.22 4.66 -2.80
CA ALA A 89 4.68 6.03 -2.91
C ALA A 89 4.37 6.62 -4.30
N ALA A 90 4.62 5.87 -5.38
CA ALA A 90 4.27 6.30 -6.72
C ALA A 90 2.76 6.50 -6.87
N HIS A 91 1.95 5.60 -6.30
CA HIS A 91 0.49 5.71 -6.26
C HIS A 91 0.04 6.98 -5.50
N ALA A 92 0.61 7.25 -4.33
CA ALA A 92 0.31 8.46 -3.56
C ALA A 92 0.73 9.75 -4.30
N ILE A 93 1.88 9.74 -4.98
CA ILE A 93 2.34 10.87 -5.80
C ILE A 93 1.37 11.14 -6.95
N LEU A 94 0.87 10.09 -7.61
CA LEU A 94 -0.11 10.22 -8.69
C LEU A 94 -1.40 10.88 -8.18
N HIS A 95 -1.97 10.40 -7.08
CA HIS A 95 -3.17 11.00 -6.49
C HIS A 95 -2.95 12.47 -6.08
N ALA A 96 -1.82 12.78 -5.45
CA ALA A 96 -1.46 14.15 -5.11
C ALA A 96 -1.33 15.05 -6.36
N TYR A 97 -0.70 14.56 -7.42
CA TYR A 97 -0.58 15.26 -8.68
C TYR A 97 -1.96 15.53 -9.31
N ASP A 98 -2.84 14.53 -9.34
CA ASP A 98 -4.19 14.67 -9.92
C ASP A 98 -5.06 15.62 -9.13
N THR A 99 -4.96 15.62 -7.80
CA THR A 99 -5.66 16.59 -6.94
C THR A 99 -5.10 18.02 -7.11
N LEU A 100 -3.76 18.16 -7.20
CA LEU A 100 -3.13 19.48 -7.37
C LEU A 100 -3.46 20.13 -8.71
N ARG A 101 -3.55 19.37 -9.79
CA ARG A 101 -3.93 19.89 -11.12
C ARG A 101 -5.45 20.02 -11.32
N GLY A 102 -6.25 19.69 -10.33
CA GLY A 102 -7.71 19.80 -10.36
C GLY A 102 -8.41 18.71 -11.18
N ALA A 103 -7.73 17.58 -11.45
CA ALA A 103 -8.37 16.41 -12.06
C ALA A 103 -9.23 15.66 -11.05
N LEU A 104 -8.84 15.69 -9.78
CA LEU A 104 -9.62 15.22 -8.63
C LEU A 104 -10.03 16.41 -7.76
N GLY A 105 -11.18 16.30 -7.07
CA GLY A 105 -11.65 17.30 -6.12
C GLY A 105 -10.72 17.46 -4.92
N HIS A 106 -10.78 18.61 -4.24
CA HIS A 106 -9.98 18.87 -3.03
C HIS A 106 -10.32 17.94 -1.86
N ASP A 107 -11.49 17.35 -1.83
CA ASP A 107 -11.93 16.34 -0.86
C ASP A 107 -11.12 15.05 -0.94
N HIS A 108 -10.50 14.74 -2.09
CA HIS A 108 -9.59 13.61 -2.25
C HIS A 108 -8.35 13.66 -1.33
N TRP A 109 -7.95 14.84 -0.82
CA TRP A 109 -6.93 14.89 0.22
C TRP A 109 -7.32 14.10 1.48
N MET A 110 -8.61 14.08 1.81
CA MET A 110 -9.13 13.36 2.97
C MET A 110 -9.61 11.95 2.62
N LEU A 111 -10.27 11.78 1.47
CA LEU A 111 -10.78 10.49 1.01
C LEU A 111 -9.64 9.47 0.79
N ASP A 112 -8.54 9.93 0.19
CA ASP A 112 -7.39 9.10 -0.13
C ASP A 112 -6.42 8.93 1.06
N LEU A 113 -6.61 9.69 2.16
CA LEU A 113 -5.69 9.67 3.29
C LEU A 113 -5.44 8.27 3.85
N PRO A 114 -6.45 7.44 4.20
CA PRO A 114 -6.20 6.14 4.82
C PRO A 114 -5.64 5.10 3.86
N GLY A 115 -6.10 5.08 2.61
CA GLY A 115 -5.79 4.03 1.63
C GLY A 115 -4.61 4.32 0.73
N VAL A 116 -4.30 5.60 0.52
CA VAL A 116 -3.28 6.06 -0.44
C VAL A 116 -2.13 6.77 0.27
N TYR A 117 -2.40 7.91 0.92
CA TYR A 117 -1.33 8.76 1.46
C TYR A 117 -0.65 8.14 2.68
N LEU A 118 -1.42 7.58 3.62
CA LEU A 118 -0.85 6.99 4.82
C LEU A 118 0.11 5.83 4.51
N PRO A 119 -0.26 4.78 3.77
CA PRO A 119 0.68 3.71 3.43
C PRO A 119 1.79 4.19 2.48
N GLY A 120 1.50 5.14 1.56
CA GLY A 120 2.47 5.70 0.63
C GLY A 120 3.59 6.52 1.29
N LEU A 121 3.36 7.09 2.48
CA LEU A 121 4.36 7.79 3.28
C LEU A 121 5.01 6.88 4.34
N LEU A 122 4.21 6.03 4.96
CA LEU A 122 4.64 5.20 6.08
C LEU A 122 5.66 4.13 5.67
N LEU A 123 5.42 3.42 4.55
CA LEU A 123 6.33 2.35 4.13
C LEU A 123 7.71 2.86 3.69
N PRO A 124 7.85 3.94 2.90
CA PRO A 124 9.16 4.54 2.64
C PRO A 124 9.90 4.96 3.91
N PHE A 125 9.18 5.53 4.89
CA PHE A 125 9.77 5.90 6.18
C PHE A 125 10.30 4.69 6.95
N ILE A 126 9.51 3.60 7.02
CA ILE A 126 9.93 2.34 7.68
C ILE A 126 11.13 1.73 6.94
N ALA A 127 11.11 1.68 5.60
CA ALA A 127 12.22 1.17 4.81
C ALA A 127 13.51 1.97 5.08
N PHE A 128 13.42 3.29 5.11
CA PHE A 128 14.55 4.16 5.42
C PHE A 128 15.12 3.90 6.83
N ARG A 129 14.25 3.78 7.82
CA ARG A 129 14.66 3.46 9.20
C ARG A 129 15.39 2.13 9.29
N LEU A 130 14.81 1.07 8.73
CA LEU A 130 15.42 -0.27 8.72
C LEU A 130 16.76 -0.29 7.99
N ALA A 131 16.88 0.42 6.86
CA ALA A 131 18.14 0.53 6.13
C ALA A 131 19.23 1.24 6.93
N ARG A 132 18.89 2.26 7.73
CA ARG A 132 19.84 2.94 8.63
C ARG A 132 20.30 2.01 9.76
N GLU A 133 19.37 1.30 10.38
CA GLU A 133 19.68 0.36 11.47
C GLU A 133 20.57 -0.80 10.99
N ASP A 134 20.36 -1.26 9.74
CA ASP A 134 21.16 -2.33 9.14
C ASP A 134 22.60 -1.86 8.85
N ARG A 135 22.76 -0.64 8.33
CA ARG A 135 24.09 -0.04 8.13
C ARG A 135 24.86 0.13 9.43
N ALA A 136 24.20 0.62 10.48
CA ALA A 136 24.82 0.84 11.79
C ALA A 136 25.25 -0.47 12.48
N ARG A 137 24.65 -1.60 12.13
CA ARG A 137 25.04 -2.92 12.64
C ARG A 137 26.21 -3.54 11.89
N ASN A 138 26.45 -3.09 10.65
CA ASN A 138 27.49 -3.62 9.78
C ASN A 138 28.75 -2.73 9.70
N SER A 139 28.74 -1.57 10.38
CA SER A 139 29.87 -0.66 10.57
C SER A 139 30.57 -0.89 11.91
#